data_e4b974a4097a0a15591ccc1d29846520
#
_entry.id   e4b974a4097a0a15591ccc1d29846520
#
_cell.length_a   1.000
_cell.length_b   1.000
_cell.length_c   1.000
_cell.angle_alpha   90.00
_cell.angle_beta   90.00
_cell.angle_gamma   90.00
#
_symmetry.space_group_name_H-M   'P 1'
#
loop_
_entity.id
_entity.type
_entity.pdbx_description
1 polymer ?
#
loop_
_entity_poly.entity_id
_entity_poly.type
_entity_poly.pdbx_seq_one_letter_code
_entity_poly.pdbx_strand_id
1 'polypeptide(L)'
;MKINPIVQEALKNNKPVVALESTIISHGMSYPKNVETALRVEKVIRDHGAIPATIGIINGEPIVGMTPEEIELFGKTKGILKASRRDLPVIYAKKLWAATTVASTMIIAAQAGIEVFVTGGIGGVHRGAQETFDISCD
;
A
#
# COMPACT_ATOMS: atom_id res chain seq x y z
N MET A 1 13.48 2.17 5.29
CA MET A 1 12.63 1.52 4.27
C MET A 1 13.15 0.12 4.01
N LYS A 2 12.31 -0.87 4.14
CA LYS A 2 12.61 -2.28 3.86
C LYS A 2 12.02 -2.65 2.49
N ILE A 3 12.85 -3.13 1.59
CA ILE A 3 12.43 -3.61 0.27
C ILE A 3 12.55 -5.13 0.26
N ASN A 4 11.49 -5.81 -0.15
CA ASN A 4 11.48 -7.26 -0.30
C ASN A 4 12.60 -7.70 -1.26
N PRO A 5 13.39 -8.72 -0.93
CA PRO A 5 14.50 -9.17 -1.79
C PRO A 5 14.11 -9.49 -3.24
N ILE A 6 12.90 -10.05 -3.46
CA ILE A 6 12.39 -10.35 -4.80
C ILE A 6 12.17 -9.06 -5.60
N VAL A 7 11.59 -8.03 -4.94
CA VAL A 7 11.38 -6.70 -5.55
C VAL A 7 12.72 -6.04 -5.84
N GLN A 8 13.65 -6.07 -4.89
CA GLN A 8 14.98 -5.48 -5.03
C GLN A 8 15.76 -6.10 -6.19
N GLU A 9 15.72 -7.43 -6.30
CA GLU A 9 16.37 -8.15 -7.40
C GLU A 9 15.71 -7.84 -8.75
N ALA A 10 14.38 -7.75 -8.78
CA ALA A 10 13.65 -7.39 -10.00
C ALA A 10 14.05 -6.00 -10.50
N LEU A 11 14.11 -5.01 -9.61
CA LEU A 11 14.54 -3.65 -9.95
C LEU A 11 15.98 -3.60 -10.47
N LYS A 12 16.91 -4.33 -9.82
CA LYS A 12 18.32 -4.43 -10.29
C LYS A 12 18.45 -5.02 -11.68
N ASN A 13 17.57 -5.94 -12.04
CA ASN A 13 17.59 -6.65 -13.31
C ASN A 13 16.65 -6.03 -14.36
N ASN A 14 16.15 -4.80 -14.13
CA ASN A 14 15.20 -4.09 -14.99
C ASN A 14 13.96 -4.93 -15.34
N LYS A 15 13.49 -5.77 -14.41
CA LYS A 15 12.24 -6.51 -14.54
C LYS A 15 11.07 -5.61 -14.15
N PRO A 16 9.89 -5.78 -14.76
CA PRO A 16 8.72 -4.97 -14.44
C PRO A 16 8.26 -5.19 -13.00
N VAL A 17 8.17 -4.12 -12.24
CA VAL A 17 7.62 -4.10 -10.88
C VAL A 17 6.40 -3.18 -10.84
N VAL A 18 5.33 -3.64 -10.18
CA VAL A 18 4.09 -2.89 -10.04
C VAL A 18 3.80 -2.64 -8.57
N ALA A 19 3.77 -1.36 -8.16
CA ALA A 19 3.38 -0.97 -6.82
C ALA A 19 1.86 -1.09 -6.63
N LEU A 20 1.45 -1.46 -5.42
CA LEU A 20 0.07 -1.54 -4.96
C LEU A 20 -0.08 -0.84 -3.61
N GLU A 21 -1.19 -0.14 -3.41
CA GLU A 21 -1.56 0.47 -2.13
C GLU A 21 -2.04 -0.58 -1.12
N SER A 22 -2.09 -0.19 0.15
CA SER A 22 -2.61 -1.05 1.22
C SER A 22 -3.88 -0.53 1.90
N THR A 23 -4.36 0.66 1.55
CA THR A 23 -5.65 1.18 2.08
C THR A 23 -6.80 0.23 1.78
N ILE A 24 -6.82 -0.40 0.60
CA ILE A 24 -7.82 -1.39 0.23
C ILE A 24 -7.84 -2.60 1.19
N ILE A 25 -6.71 -2.94 1.79
CA ILE A 25 -6.59 -4.07 2.73
C ILE A 25 -7.17 -3.68 4.09
N SER A 26 -6.76 -2.55 4.65
CA SER A 26 -7.10 -2.19 6.04
C SER A 26 -8.38 -1.36 6.16
N HIS A 27 -8.84 -0.69 5.09
CA HIS A 27 -9.97 0.24 5.11
C HIS A 27 -11.00 0.01 4.00
N GLY A 28 -10.72 -0.88 3.04
CA GLY A 28 -11.61 -1.07 1.88
C GLY A 28 -12.63 -2.19 2.05
N MET A 29 -12.24 -3.31 2.63
CA MET A 29 -13.08 -4.51 2.77
C MET A 29 -12.86 -5.16 4.12
N SER A 30 -13.86 -5.93 4.58
CA SER A 30 -13.75 -6.74 5.80
C SER A 30 -12.88 -7.98 5.57
N TYR A 31 -12.23 -8.43 6.63
CA TYR A 31 -11.54 -9.73 6.67
C TYR A 31 -12.57 -10.88 6.53
N PRO A 32 -12.29 -11.97 5.80
CA PRO A 32 -11.02 -12.29 5.10
C PRO A 32 -10.96 -11.77 3.66
N LYS A 33 -12.03 -11.16 3.14
CA LYS A 33 -12.14 -10.77 1.73
C LYS A 33 -11.07 -9.73 1.30
N ASN A 34 -10.65 -8.87 2.21
CA ASN A 34 -9.59 -7.89 1.97
C ASN A 34 -8.26 -8.57 1.63
N VAL A 35 -7.86 -9.59 2.38
CA VAL A 35 -6.64 -10.36 2.16
C VAL A 35 -6.73 -11.18 0.88
N GLU A 36 -7.84 -11.90 0.68
CA GLU A 36 -8.08 -12.68 -0.53
C GLU A 36 -7.97 -11.81 -1.78
N THR A 37 -8.55 -10.61 -1.74
CA THR A 37 -8.50 -9.65 -2.86
C THR A 37 -7.07 -9.16 -3.11
N ALA A 38 -6.34 -8.77 -2.07
CA ALA A 38 -4.96 -8.33 -2.21
C ALA A 38 -4.06 -9.41 -2.83
N LEU A 39 -4.12 -10.63 -2.30
CA LEU A 39 -3.34 -11.76 -2.82
C LEU A 39 -3.74 -12.14 -4.24
N ARG A 40 -5.03 -12.03 -4.60
CA ARG A 40 -5.52 -12.25 -5.96
C ARG A 40 -4.99 -11.20 -6.93
N VAL A 41 -4.97 -9.92 -6.55
CA VAL A 41 -4.39 -8.85 -7.37
C VAL A 41 -2.90 -9.09 -7.62
N GLU A 42 -2.15 -9.44 -6.58
CA GLU A 42 -0.74 -9.79 -6.74
C GLU A 42 -0.54 -11.00 -7.66
N LYS A 43 -1.40 -12.02 -7.54
CA LYS A 43 -1.35 -13.19 -8.43
C LYS A 43 -1.56 -12.78 -9.89
N VAL A 44 -2.53 -11.93 -10.18
CA VAL A 44 -2.78 -11.44 -11.55
C VAL A 44 -1.54 -10.76 -12.12
N ILE A 45 -0.86 -9.92 -11.33
CA ILE A 45 0.37 -9.26 -11.75
C ILE A 45 1.46 -10.30 -12.08
N ARG A 46 1.65 -11.30 -11.20
CA ARG A 46 2.63 -12.37 -11.42
C ARG A 46 2.31 -13.20 -12.66
N ASP A 47 1.05 -13.54 -12.87
CA ASP A 47 0.60 -14.32 -14.05
C ASP A 47 0.88 -13.57 -15.36
N HIS A 48 0.99 -12.24 -15.32
CA HIS A 48 1.35 -11.41 -16.49
C HIS A 48 2.84 -11.04 -16.54
N GLY A 49 3.68 -11.71 -15.78
CA GLY A 49 5.15 -11.58 -15.86
C GLY A 49 5.76 -10.39 -15.13
N ALA A 50 4.99 -9.68 -14.31
CA ALA A 50 5.50 -8.59 -13.48
C ALA A 50 5.61 -9.01 -11.99
N ILE A 51 6.36 -8.24 -11.21
CA ILE A 51 6.54 -8.45 -9.78
C ILE A 51 5.64 -7.46 -9.02
N PRO A 52 4.67 -7.92 -8.22
CA PRO A 52 3.87 -7.05 -7.38
C PRO A 52 4.67 -6.55 -6.17
N ALA A 53 4.46 -5.31 -5.80
CA ALA A 53 5.04 -4.69 -4.61
C ALA A 53 3.94 -3.96 -3.83
N THR A 54 3.22 -4.69 -2.99
CA THR A 54 2.26 -4.09 -2.05
C THR A 54 3.02 -3.30 -1.00
N ILE A 55 2.64 -2.03 -0.81
CA ILE A 55 3.32 -1.07 0.06
C ILE A 55 2.47 -0.77 1.29
N GLY A 56 3.10 -0.85 2.46
CA GLY A 56 2.51 -0.46 3.74
C GLY A 56 3.57 0.06 4.70
N ILE A 57 3.17 0.46 5.90
CA ILE A 57 4.09 0.96 6.93
C ILE A 57 3.90 0.15 8.20
N ILE A 58 4.97 -0.48 8.68
CA ILE A 58 5.00 -1.30 9.90
C ILE A 58 6.02 -0.69 10.87
N ASN A 59 5.58 -0.38 12.08
CA ASN A 59 6.43 0.25 13.10
C ASN A 59 7.16 1.52 12.61
N GLY A 60 6.49 2.33 11.79
CA GLY A 60 7.07 3.54 11.20
C GLY A 60 8.08 3.27 10.09
N GLU A 61 8.26 2.03 9.67
CA GLU A 61 9.12 1.68 8.56
C GLU A 61 8.31 1.35 7.30
N PRO A 62 8.52 2.04 6.17
CA PRO A 62 7.93 1.67 4.90
C PRO A 62 8.41 0.30 4.45
N ILE A 63 7.47 -0.58 4.10
CA ILE A 63 7.69 -1.91 3.54
C ILE A 63 7.28 -1.87 2.08
N VAL A 64 8.18 -2.22 1.18
CA VAL A 64 7.94 -2.30 -0.27
C VAL A 64 7.98 -3.76 -0.69
N GLY A 65 6.83 -4.29 -1.07
CA GLY A 65 6.64 -5.71 -1.32
C GLY A 65 6.36 -6.48 -0.03
N MET A 66 5.21 -6.22 0.59
CA MET A 66 4.74 -6.97 1.77
C MET A 66 4.64 -8.46 1.45
N THR A 67 5.05 -9.31 2.39
CA THR A 67 4.86 -10.76 2.27
C THR A 67 3.38 -11.13 2.45
N PRO A 68 2.96 -12.34 2.02
CA PRO A 68 1.60 -12.81 2.29
C PRO A 68 1.22 -12.77 3.77
N GLU A 69 2.17 -13.07 4.67
CA GLU A 69 1.98 -13.01 6.13
C GLU A 69 1.80 -11.58 6.62
N GLU A 70 2.55 -10.61 6.06
CA GLU A 70 2.40 -9.19 6.36
C GLU A 70 1.05 -8.67 5.85
N ILE A 71 0.61 -9.08 4.65
CA ILE A 71 -0.72 -8.76 4.09
C ILE A 71 -1.84 -9.33 4.98
N GLU A 72 -1.71 -10.59 5.39
CA GLU A 72 -2.65 -11.24 6.31
C GLU A 72 -2.75 -10.50 7.65
N LEU A 73 -1.59 -10.10 8.20
CA LEU A 73 -1.52 -9.36 9.44
C LEU A 73 -2.20 -7.98 9.30
N PHE A 74 -1.96 -7.27 8.19
CA PHE A 74 -2.64 -6.00 7.88
C PHE A 74 -4.15 -6.18 7.76
N GLY A 75 -4.61 -7.26 7.15
CA GLY A 75 -6.03 -7.54 6.99
C GLY A 75 -6.76 -7.83 8.30
N LYS A 76 -6.08 -8.43 9.27
CA LYS A 76 -6.64 -8.80 10.58
C LYS A 76 -6.53 -7.71 11.63
N THR A 77 -5.49 -6.87 11.56
CA THR A 77 -5.17 -5.89 12.60
C THR A 77 -6.15 -4.73 12.55
N LYS A 78 -6.80 -4.46 13.69
CA LYS A 78 -7.66 -3.28 13.86
C LYS A 78 -6.81 -2.07 14.24
N GLY A 79 -7.28 -0.88 13.84
CA GLY A 79 -6.62 0.39 14.23
C GLY A 79 -5.39 0.76 13.42
N ILE A 80 -5.13 0.08 12.31
CA ILE A 80 -4.13 0.54 11.34
C ILE A 80 -4.56 1.90 10.80
N LEU A 81 -3.67 2.87 10.86
CA LEU A 81 -3.94 4.22 10.38
C LEU A 81 -4.03 4.27 8.86
N LYS A 82 -4.73 5.26 8.34
CA LYS A 82 -4.72 5.60 6.91
C LYS A 82 -3.70 6.71 6.70
N ALA A 83 -2.62 6.42 5.96
CA ALA A 83 -1.53 7.35 5.73
C ALA A 83 -1.62 8.00 4.36
N SER A 84 -1.76 9.33 4.33
CA SER A 84 -1.48 10.13 3.16
C SER A 84 -0.14 10.88 3.32
N ARG A 85 0.25 11.68 2.34
CA ARG A 85 1.51 12.42 2.34
C ARG A 85 1.75 13.19 3.65
N ARG A 86 0.74 13.90 4.14
CA ARG A 86 0.83 14.72 5.37
C ARG A 86 1.07 13.93 6.64
N ASP A 87 0.68 12.65 6.64
CA ASP A 87 0.70 11.81 7.84
C ASP A 87 2.06 11.10 8.01
N LEU A 88 2.83 10.95 6.91
CA LEU A 88 4.09 10.20 6.91
C LEU A 88 5.09 10.63 8.00
N PRO A 89 5.37 11.93 8.22
CA PRO A 89 6.33 12.33 9.25
C PRO A 89 5.93 11.87 10.65
N VAL A 90 4.66 11.98 10.99
CA VAL A 90 4.12 11.58 12.31
C VAL A 90 4.18 10.07 12.47
N ILE A 91 3.78 9.31 11.42
CA ILE A 91 3.80 7.85 11.41
C ILE A 91 5.21 7.31 11.59
N TYR A 92 6.19 7.89 10.91
CA TYR A 92 7.59 7.50 11.03
C TYR A 92 8.15 7.82 12.42
N ALA A 93 7.93 9.03 12.90
CA ALA A 93 8.45 9.48 14.20
C ALA A 93 7.87 8.68 15.37
N LYS A 94 6.57 8.37 15.33
CA LYS A 94 5.87 7.62 16.36
C LYS A 94 5.91 6.10 16.19
N LYS A 95 6.58 5.60 15.14
CA LYS A 95 6.69 4.17 14.81
C LYS A 95 5.32 3.47 14.74
N LEU A 96 4.37 4.09 14.03
CA LEU A 96 3.01 3.58 13.91
C LEU A 96 2.87 2.62 12.72
N TRP A 97 1.77 1.87 12.74
CA TRP A 97 1.33 1.06 11.60
C TRP A 97 0.34 1.86 10.78
N ALA A 98 0.54 1.84 9.46
CA ALA A 98 -0.33 2.57 8.56
C ALA A 98 -0.46 1.92 7.18
N ALA A 99 -1.68 1.90 6.68
CA ALA A 99 -1.99 1.58 5.29
C ALA A 99 -1.76 2.81 4.42
N THR A 100 -1.11 2.64 3.29
CA THR A 100 -0.77 3.73 2.38
C THR A 100 -1.92 4.03 1.43
N THR A 101 -2.28 5.32 1.30
CA THR A 101 -3.17 5.84 0.24
C THR A 101 -2.42 5.93 -1.09
N VAL A 102 -3.10 6.38 -2.15
CA VAL A 102 -2.45 6.63 -3.44
C VAL A 102 -1.25 7.56 -3.30
N ALA A 103 -1.41 8.70 -2.63
CA ALA A 103 -0.33 9.70 -2.49
C ALA A 103 0.90 9.13 -1.76
N SER A 104 0.71 8.47 -0.64
CA SER A 104 1.84 7.90 0.11
C SER A 104 2.46 6.68 -0.59
N THR A 105 1.65 5.87 -1.28
CA THR A 105 2.16 4.77 -2.10
C THR A 105 3.05 5.28 -3.23
N MET A 106 2.63 6.33 -3.94
CA MET A 106 3.43 6.96 -5.01
C MET A 106 4.78 7.47 -4.48
N ILE A 107 4.79 8.13 -3.32
CA ILE A 107 6.01 8.65 -2.72
C ILE A 107 6.99 7.52 -2.40
N ILE A 108 6.51 6.47 -1.74
CA ILE A 108 7.35 5.34 -1.31
C ILE A 108 7.80 4.53 -2.53
N ALA A 109 6.92 4.30 -3.51
CA ALA A 109 7.26 3.61 -4.76
C ALA A 109 8.35 4.35 -5.53
N ALA A 110 8.23 5.68 -5.69
CA ALA A 110 9.24 6.50 -6.33
C ALA A 110 10.59 6.45 -5.61
N GLN A 111 10.59 6.49 -4.28
CA GLN A 111 11.82 6.34 -3.48
C GLN A 111 12.47 4.97 -3.64
N ALA A 112 11.68 3.93 -3.91
CA ALA A 112 12.18 2.57 -4.18
C ALA A 112 12.61 2.36 -5.63
N GLY A 113 12.36 3.32 -6.53
CA GLY A 113 12.66 3.19 -7.96
C GLY A 113 11.59 2.43 -8.75
N ILE A 114 10.36 2.33 -8.26
CA ILE A 114 9.23 1.70 -8.96
C ILE A 114 8.51 2.75 -9.78
N GLU A 115 8.40 2.53 -11.09
CA GLU A 115 7.83 3.49 -12.04
C GLU A 115 6.33 3.25 -12.34
N VAL A 116 5.82 2.06 -12.04
CA VAL A 116 4.42 1.67 -12.34
C VAL A 116 3.67 1.42 -11.04
N PHE A 117 2.52 2.09 -10.90
CA PHE A 117 1.60 1.92 -9.79
C PHE A 117 0.18 1.70 -10.31
N VAL A 118 -0.52 0.72 -9.77
CA VAL A 118 -1.91 0.40 -10.13
C VAL A 118 -2.81 0.55 -8.91
N THR A 119 -3.92 1.26 -9.10
CA THR A 119 -4.94 1.48 -8.07
C THR A 119 -6.35 1.42 -8.66
N GLY A 120 -7.33 1.12 -7.83
CA GLY A 120 -8.74 1.12 -8.21
C GLY A 120 -9.37 2.52 -8.29
N GLY A 121 -8.72 3.55 -7.77
CA GLY A 121 -9.21 4.92 -7.80
C GLY A 121 -8.24 5.90 -7.16
N ILE A 122 -8.36 7.16 -7.51
CA ILE A 122 -7.56 8.27 -6.99
C ILE A 122 -8.45 9.47 -6.71
N GLY A 123 -8.18 10.17 -5.63
CA GLY A 123 -8.94 11.35 -5.23
C GLY A 123 -10.33 11.01 -4.71
N GLY A 124 -11.21 11.99 -4.74
CA GLY A 124 -12.61 11.84 -4.42
C GLY A 124 -13.11 12.70 -3.27
N VAL A 125 -14.40 13.02 -3.34
CA VAL A 125 -15.18 13.68 -2.30
C VAL A 125 -16.34 12.76 -1.97
N HIS A 126 -16.38 12.23 -0.74
CA HIS A 126 -17.42 11.31 -0.33
C HIS A 126 -18.77 12.03 -0.15
N ARG A 127 -19.87 11.30 -0.34
CA ARG A 127 -21.22 11.86 -0.06
C ARG A 127 -21.30 12.28 1.40
N GLY A 128 -21.84 13.46 1.66
CA GLY A 128 -21.91 14.02 3.01
C GLY A 128 -20.60 14.69 3.47
N ALA A 129 -19.65 14.92 2.57
CA ALA A 129 -18.36 15.54 2.91
C ALA A 129 -18.50 16.95 3.50
N GLN A 130 -19.58 17.65 3.21
CA GLN A 130 -19.91 18.94 3.84
C GLN A 130 -20.13 18.83 5.36
N GLU A 131 -20.44 17.64 5.87
CA GLU A 131 -20.61 17.35 7.30
C GLU A 131 -19.44 16.55 7.87
N THR A 132 -18.94 15.60 7.11
CA THR A 132 -17.90 14.65 7.57
C THR A 132 -16.49 15.11 7.26
N PHE A 133 -16.32 16.04 6.31
CA PHE A 133 -15.03 16.46 5.75
C PHE A 133 -14.21 15.30 5.16
N ASP A 134 -14.89 14.22 4.74
CA ASP A 134 -14.25 13.05 4.13
C ASP A 134 -13.92 13.33 2.66
N ILE A 135 -12.79 13.99 2.46
CA ILE A 135 -12.21 14.39 1.18
C ILE A 135 -10.84 13.75 1.07
N SER A 136 -10.56 13.13 -0.07
CA SER A 136 -9.25 12.54 -0.32
C SER A 136 -8.13 13.59 -0.29
N CYS A 137 -6.96 13.20 0.21
CA CYS A 137 -5.74 14.01 0.21
C CYS A 137 -4.79 13.62 -0.94
N ASP A 138 -5.26 12.83 -1.88
CA ASP A 138 -4.46 12.41 -3.04
C ASP A 138 -4.28 13.52 -4.07
#